data_ba53bb94ba857a0f027b4ef4a52b9266
#
_entry.id   ba53bb94ba857a0f027b4ef4a52b9266
#
_cell.length_a   1.000
_cell.length_b   1.000
_cell.length_c   1.000
_cell.angle_alpha   90.00
_cell.angle_beta   90.00
_cell.angle_gamma   90.00
#
_symmetry.space_group_name_H-M   'P 1'
#
loop_
_entity.id
_entity.type
_entity.pdbx_description
1 polymer ?
#
loop_
_entity_poly.entity_id
_entity_poly.type
_entity_poly.pdbx_seq_one_letter_code
_entity_poly.pdbx_strand_id
1 'polypeptide(L)'
;MALYIMLSRTNTGMGKVIRRYTGAQYNHVSLTLDPELKSFVSFARFVEDVPLVGGYIREPAERFLYLEGPVPVRIFRLDLPEEKEQALHALFARAGNRDSELMYDSLSALVSRWHIPGCHTCLSFASHVLGKRFHSLQELEKHLAPHQIFRGDLRKLVCDSGNRCDPYFRHRGLLRGSWDTVQHFSKLVARLTRMHNCKHIALD
;
A
#
# COMPACT_ATOMS: atom_id res chain seq x y z
N MET A 1 18.15 2.46 13.36
CA MET A 1 17.86 2.00 11.96
C MET A 1 16.97 3.03 11.26
N ALA A 2 16.66 2.88 9.99
CA ALA A 2 15.88 3.86 9.24
C ALA A 2 14.63 3.25 8.61
N LEU A 3 13.55 4.03 8.57
CA LEU A 3 12.35 3.75 7.80
C LEU A 3 12.49 4.41 6.42
N TYR A 4 12.32 3.63 5.38
CA TYR A 4 12.25 4.11 4.01
C TYR A 4 10.80 4.16 3.56
N ILE A 5 10.42 5.29 2.97
CA ILE A 5 9.07 5.54 2.47
C ILE A 5 9.18 5.81 0.97
N MET A 6 8.50 5.01 0.16
CA MET A 6 8.49 5.17 -1.28
C MET A 6 7.12 5.65 -1.76
N LEU A 7 7.08 6.81 -2.39
CA LEU A 7 5.95 7.21 -3.23
C LEU A 7 6.22 6.72 -4.65
N SER A 8 5.29 5.99 -5.23
CA SER A 8 5.44 5.43 -6.58
C SER A 8 4.32 5.84 -7.52
N ARG A 9 4.68 6.01 -8.79
CA ARG A 9 3.77 6.17 -9.90
C ARG A 9 3.66 4.84 -10.65
N THR A 10 2.67 4.05 -10.27
CA THR A 10 2.43 2.76 -10.94
C THR A 10 1.68 2.96 -12.26
N ASN A 11 2.06 2.23 -13.30
CA ASN A 11 1.45 2.33 -14.63
C ASN A 11 0.22 1.43 -14.80
N THR A 12 -0.29 0.84 -13.72
CA THR A 12 -1.52 0.03 -13.73
C THR A 12 -2.75 0.85 -14.10
N GLY A 13 -3.79 0.21 -14.63
CA GLY A 13 -5.07 0.87 -14.97
C GLY A 13 -5.65 1.63 -13.77
N MET A 14 -5.70 0.99 -12.60
CA MET A 14 -6.16 1.63 -11.36
C MET A 14 -5.27 2.83 -10.96
N GLY A 15 -3.96 2.71 -11.09
CA GLY A 15 -3.04 3.82 -10.82
C GLY A 15 -3.29 5.03 -11.71
N LYS A 16 -3.63 4.82 -12.99
CA LYS A 16 -4.01 5.91 -13.92
C LYS A 16 -5.31 6.57 -13.49
N VAL A 17 -6.32 5.80 -13.08
CA VAL A 17 -7.61 6.32 -12.58
C VAL A 17 -7.40 7.17 -11.32
N ILE A 18 -6.68 6.66 -10.33
CA ILE A 18 -6.38 7.41 -9.09
C ILE A 18 -5.70 8.74 -9.41
N ARG A 19 -4.66 8.75 -10.24
CA ARG A 19 -3.96 10.00 -10.59
C ARG A 19 -4.85 10.99 -11.32
N ARG A 20 -5.70 10.51 -12.25
CA ARG A 20 -6.63 11.37 -12.96
C ARG A 20 -7.63 12.02 -12.02
N TYR A 21 -8.10 11.27 -11.02
CA TYR A 21 -9.09 11.76 -10.05
C TYR A 21 -8.46 12.70 -9.01
N THR A 22 -7.28 12.36 -8.51
CA THR A 22 -6.63 13.11 -7.42
C THR A 22 -5.73 14.25 -7.90
N GLY A 23 -5.38 14.29 -9.17
CA GLY A 23 -4.37 15.22 -9.71
C GLY A 23 -2.95 14.95 -9.17
N ALA A 24 -2.73 13.85 -8.43
CA ALA A 24 -1.45 13.54 -7.79
C ALA A 24 -0.43 13.00 -8.81
N GLN A 25 0.84 13.34 -8.61
CA GLN A 25 1.94 12.77 -9.40
C GLN A 25 2.13 11.28 -9.11
N TYR A 26 1.99 10.89 -7.84
CA TYR A 26 2.10 9.53 -7.33
C TYR A 26 0.74 8.99 -6.95
N ASN A 27 0.57 7.67 -6.99
CA ASN A 27 -0.70 7.02 -6.68
C ASN A 27 -0.58 5.91 -5.61
N HIS A 28 0.63 5.68 -5.11
CA HIS A 28 0.85 4.64 -4.11
C HIS A 28 1.96 5.04 -3.15
N VAL A 29 1.88 4.58 -1.89
CA VAL A 29 2.92 4.69 -0.88
C VAL A 29 3.18 3.33 -0.27
N SER A 30 4.46 2.97 -0.16
CA SER A 30 4.96 1.74 0.44
C SER A 30 6.09 2.04 1.41
N LEU A 31 6.25 1.20 2.43
CA LEU A 31 7.18 1.37 3.53
C LEU A 31 8.14 0.18 3.59
N THR A 32 9.38 0.41 4.01
CA THR A 32 10.32 -0.68 4.28
C THR A 32 11.37 -0.27 5.31
N LEU A 33 11.88 -1.26 6.03
CA LEU A 33 13.09 -1.15 6.87
C LEU A 33 14.34 -1.69 6.15
N ASP A 34 14.16 -2.24 4.94
CA ASP A 34 15.24 -2.78 4.12
C ASP A 34 15.96 -1.66 3.35
N PRO A 35 17.23 -1.37 3.65
CA PRO A 35 18.00 -0.34 2.93
C PRO A 35 18.27 -0.70 1.47
N GLU A 36 18.17 -1.98 1.10
CA GLU A 36 18.35 -2.44 -0.27
C GLU A 36 17.08 -2.30 -1.12
N LEU A 37 15.94 -1.90 -0.49
CA LEU A 37 14.67 -1.62 -1.15
C LEU A 37 14.09 -2.81 -1.95
N LYS A 38 14.46 -4.04 -1.58
CA LYS A 38 14.02 -5.26 -2.27
C LYS A 38 12.58 -5.62 -1.99
N SER A 39 12.06 -5.21 -0.82
CA SER A 39 10.71 -5.56 -0.38
C SER A 39 10.10 -4.44 0.44
N PHE A 40 8.84 -4.15 0.16
CA PHE A 40 8.06 -3.12 0.84
C PHE A 40 6.83 -3.74 1.51
N VAL A 41 6.20 -2.99 2.40
CA VAL A 41 4.89 -3.30 2.97
C VAL A 41 3.93 -2.16 2.70
N SER A 42 2.68 -2.50 2.41
CA SER A 42 1.62 -1.53 2.17
C SER A 42 0.24 -2.16 2.26
N PHE A 43 -0.79 -1.35 2.10
CA PHE A 43 -2.12 -1.82 1.73
C PHE A 43 -2.29 -1.69 0.22
N ALA A 44 -2.36 -2.84 -0.45
CA ALA A 44 -2.48 -2.92 -1.90
C ALA A 44 -3.27 -4.15 -2.35
N ARG A 45 -3.46 -4.28 -3.65
CA ARG A 45 -4.19 -5.40 -4.26
C ARG A 45 -3.42 -6.71 -4.11
N PHE A 46 -4.15 -7.81 -3.91
CA PHE A 46 -3.54 -9.14 -3.87
C PHE A 46 -3.10 -9.65 -5.25
N VAL A 47 -3.88 -9.31 -6.28
CA VAL A 47 -3.63 -9.71 -7.67
C VAL A 47 -3.93 -8.56 -8.63
N GLU A 48 -3.29 -8.59 -9.79
CA GLU A 48 -3.34 -7.48 -10.73
C GLU A 48 -4.73 -7.27 -11.33
N ASP A 49 -5.38 -8.35 -11.75
CA ASP A 49 -6.64 -8.36 -12.49
C ASP A 49 -7.89 -8.25 -11.60
N VAL A 50 -7.73 -8.19 -10.26
CA VAL A 50 -8.83 -7.99 -9.30
C VAL A 50 -8.63 -6.67 -8.54
N PRO A 51 -9.05 -5.54 -9.11
CA PRO A 51 -8.66 -4.20 -8.63
C PRO A 51 -9.22 -3.82 -7.27
N LEU A 52 -10.31 -4.45 -6.82
CA LEU A 52 -11.01 -4.09 -5.59
C LEU A 52 -10.65 -4.99 -4.40
N VAL A 53 -9.89 -6.06 -4.63
CA VAL A 53 -9.51 -7.01 -3.60
C VAL A 53 -8.05 -6.84 -3.20
N GLY A 54 -7.84 -6.50 -1.94
CA GLY A 54 -6.51 -6.25 -1.41
C GLY A 54 -6.45 -6.40 0.10
N GLY A 55 -5.29 -6.10 0.66
CA GLY A 55 -5.03 -6.19 2.09
C GLY A 55 -3.68 -5.64 2.47
N TYR A 56 -3.26 -5.95 3.68
CA TYR A 56 -1.93 -5.67 4.18
C TYR A 56 -0.95 -6.69 3.62
N ILE A 57 -0.06 -6.25 2.75
CA ILE A 57 0.77 -7.14 1.94
C ILE A 57 2.24 -6.73 1.95
N ARG A 58 3.07 -7.72 1.63
CA ARG A 58 4.46 -7.52 1.24
C ARG A 58 4.54 -7.40 -0.27
N GLU A 59 5.20 -6.35 -0.74
CA GLU A 59 5.37 -6.05 -2.17
C GLU A 59 6.87 -6.16 -2.51
N PRO A 60 7.31 -7.24 -3.18
CA PRO A 60 8.66 -7.26 -3.73
C PRO A 60 8.80 -6.17 -4.80
N ALA A 61 10.01 -5.66 -4.99
CA ALA A 61 10.27 -4.55 -5.93
C ALA A 61 9.85 -4.89 -7.37
N GLU A 62 9.89 -6.16 -7.76
CA GLU A 62 9.44 -6.67 -9.05
C GLU A 62 7.97 -6.37 -9.36
N ARG A 63 7.11 -6.21 -8.32
CA ARG A 63 5.72 -5.76 -8.51
C ARG A 63 5.60 -4.39 -9.14
N PHE A 64 6.59 -3.55 -8.97
CA PHE A 64 6.60 -2.21 -9.56
C PHE A 64 7.23 -2.21 -10.95
N LEU A 65 8.12 -3.17 -11.23
CA LEU A 65 8.97 -3.21 -12.41
C LEU A 65 8.41 -4.04 -13.56
N TYR A 66 7.32 -4.79 -13.36
CA TYR A 66 6.81 -5.75 -14.34
C TYR A 66 6.20 -5.12 -15.60
N LEU A 67 5.66 -3.91 -15.49
CA LEU A 67 5.17 -3.17 -16.64
C LEU A 67 6.33 -2.45 -17.33
N GLU A 68 6.28 -2.38 -18.65
CA GLU A 68 7.26 -1.63 -19.44
C GLU A 68 7.25 -0.14 -19.10
N GLY A 69 8.41 0.48 -19.32
CA GLY A 69 8.61 1.90 -19.11
C GLY A 69 9.10 2.28 -17.71
N PRO A 70 9.35 3.57 -17.50
CA PRO A 70 9.88 4.07 -16.23
C PRO A 70 8.87 3.94 -15.11
N VAL A 71 9.36 3.68 -13.90
CA VAL A 71 8.60 3.69 -12.65
C VAL A 71 9.05 4.88 -11.80
N PRO A 72 8.47 6.07 -12.00
CA PRO A 72 8.85 7.24 -11.24
C PRO A 72 8.55 7.06 -9.75
N VAL A 73 9.59 7.28 -8.92
CA VAL A 73 9.49 7.20 -7.47
C VAL A 73 10.13 8.41 -6.80
N ARG A 74 9.69 8.68 -5.56
CA ARG A 74 10.42 9.46 -4.56
C ARG A 74 10.62 8.57 -3.34
N ILE A 75 11.83 8.56 -2.82
CA ILE A 75 12.19 7.79 -1.63
C ILE A 75 12.67 8.75 -0.56
N PHE A 76 12.16 8.53 0.64
CA PHE A 76 12.47 9.30 1.83
C PHE A 76 13.02 8.37 2.90
N ARG A 77 13.95 8.89 3.72
CA ARG A 77 14.56 8.17 4.82
C ARG A 77 14.31 8.92 6.12
N LEU A 78 13.73 8.21 7.09
CA LEU A 78 13.52 8.70 8.44
C LEU A 78 14.32 7.85 9.42
N ASP A 79 15.20 8.47 10.21
CA ASP A 79 15.87 7.77 11.29
C ASP A 79 14.88 7.49 12.42
N LEU A 80 14.87 6.25 12.91
CA LEU A 80 13.94 5.78 13.92
C LEU A 80 14.60 5.62 15.27
N PRO A 81 13.92 6.00 16.37
CA PRO A 81 14.28 5.53 17.71
C PRO A 81 14.16 4.00 17.78
N GLU A 82 14.96 3.36 18.60
CA GLU A 82 15.04 1.90 18.74
C GLU A 82 13.69 1.26 19.10
N GLU A 83 12.94 1.89 20.00
CA GLU A 83 11.60 1.42 20.40
C GLU A 83 10.62 1.36 19.22
N LYS A 84 10.63 2.38 18.36
CA LYS A 84 9.79 2.40 17.15
C LYS A 84 10.25 1.37 16.12
N GLU A 85 11.52 1.11 16.03
CA GLU A 85 12.07 0.10 15.13
C GLU A 85 11.52 -1.28 15.44
N GLN A 86 11.60 -1.71 16.71
CA GLN A 86 11.08 -3.02 17.14
C GLN A 86 9.58 -3.15 16.87
N ALA A 87 8.79 -2.12 17.17
CA ALA A 87 7.37 -2.09 16.89
C ALA A 87 7.06 -2.21 15.38
N LEU A 88 7.84 -1.52 14.53
CA LEU A 88 7.68 -1.61 13.08
C LEU A 88 8.12 -2.96 12.51
N HIS A 89 9.17 -3.59 13.05
CA HIS A 89 9.53 -4.95 12.68
C HIS A 89 8.38 -5.92 12.95
N ALA A 90 7.79 -5.87 14.14
CA ALA A 90 6.65 -6.70 14.49
C ALA A 90 5.43 -6.43 13.59
N LEU A 91 5.13 -5.15 13.31
CA LEU A 91 4.06 -4.77 12.41
C LEU A 91 4.31 -5.29 10.98
N PHE A 92 5.51 -5.09 10.44
CA PHE A 92 5.85 -5.48 9.06
C PHE A 92 5.93 -6.99 8.88
N ALA A 93 6.26 -7.75 9.93
CA ALA A 93 6.23 -9.21 9.91
C ALA A 93 4.81 -9.79 9.66
N ARG A 94 3.76 -9.04 10.03
CA ARG A 94 2.35 -9.43 9.82
C ARG A 94 1.89 -9.25 8.37
N ALA A 95 2.66 -8.56 7.53
CA ALA A 95 2.31 -8.34 6.13
C ALA A 95 2.27 -9.65 5.33
N GLY A 96 1.23 -9.83 4.52
CA GLY A 96 1.02 -11.03 3.70
C GLY A 96 0.17 -12.11 4.38
N ASN A 97 -0.15 -11.97 5.66
CA ASN A 97 -1.12 -12.85 6.31
C ASN A 97 -2.54 -12.44 5.85
N ARG A 98 -3.15 -13.28 5.00
CA ARG A 98 -4.50 -13.04 4.48
C ARG A 98 -5.61 -13.15 5.53
N ASP A 99 -5.31 -13.81 6.65
CA ASP A 99 -6.22 -13.94 7.79
C ASP A 99 -6.11 -12.75 8.74
N SER A 100 -5.25 -11.77 8.43
CA SER A 100 -5.16 -10.55 9.22
C SER A 100 -6.50 -9.80 9.20
N GLU A 101 -6.92 -9.32 10.36
CA GLU A 101 -8.13 -8.47 10.49
C GLU A 101 -8.01 -7.13 9.74
N LEU A 102 -6.83 -6.84 9.18
CA LEU A 102 -6.50 -5.63 8.46
C LEU A 102 -7.00 -5.72 7.03
N MET A 103 -8.08 -5.01 6.73
CA MET A 103 -8.73 -5.02 5.41
C MET A 103 -8.32 -3.81 4.56
N TYR A 104 -8.28 -4.03 3.26
CA TYR A 104 -8.05 -2.97 2.28
C TYR A 104 -9.34 -2.18 2.04
N ASP A 105 -9.27 -0.86 2.20
CA ASP A 105 -10.36 0.05 1.89
C ASP A 105 -10.30 0.49 0.43
N SER A 106 -10.82 -0.38 -0.45
CA SER A 106 -10.84 -0.12 -1.89
C SER A 106 -11.75 1.06 -2.26
N LEU A 107 -12.79 1.34 -1.47
CA LEU A 107 -13.70 2.45 -1.70
C LEU A 107 -13.03 3.79 -1.35
N SER A 108 -12.36 3.87 -0.21
CA SER A 108 -11.63 5.08 0.17
C SER A 108 -10.38 5.33 -0.67
N ALA A 109 -9.81 4.29 -1.29
CA ALA A 109 -8.74 4.46 -2.26
C ALA A 109 -9.19 5.19 -3.53
N LEU A 110 -10.47 5.08 -3.90
CA LEU A 110 -11.09 5.76 -5.03
C LEU A 110 -11.72 7.10 -4.61
N VAL A 111 -12.38 7.12 -3.45
CA VAL A 111 -13.10 8.29 -2.94
C VAL A 111 -12.51 8.68 -1.59
N SER A 112 -11.46 9.51 -1.61
CA SER A 112 -10.64 9.87 -0.44
C SER A 112 -11.39 10.54 0.74
N ARG A 113 -12.70 10.76 0.61
CA ARG A 113 -13.57 11.32 1.66
C ARG A 113 -14.22 10.28 2.58
N TRP A 114 -14.23 9.01 2.18
CA TRP A 114 -14.89 7.95 2.95
C TRP A 114 -13.81 7.13 3.63
N HIS A 115 -13.95 6.93 4.92
CA HIS A 115 -13.10 6.04 5.70
C HIS A 115 -13.97 4.98 6.36
N ILE A 116 -13.72 3.73 5.98
CA ILE A 116 -14.36 2.59 6.64
C ILE A 116 -13.51 2.26 7.86
N PRO A 117 -14.05 2.38 9.07
CA PRO A 117 -13.30 2.07 10.28
C PRO A 117 -12.72 0.65 10.25
N GLY A 118 -11.46 0.50 10.68
CA GLY A 118 -10.73 -0.77 10.66
C GLY A 118 -10.33 -1.26 9.25
N CYS A 119 -10.56 -0.44 8.20
CA CYS A 119 -10.04 -0.68 6.87
C CYS A 119 -9.00 0.40 6.53
N HIS A 120 -7.98 0.02 5.76
CA HIS A 120 -6.85 0.88 5.48
C HIS A 120 -6.58 1.01 3.98
N THR A 121 -6.13 2.20 3.59
CA THR A 121 -5.46 2.45 2.31
C THR A 121 -3.96 2.52 2.53
N CYS A 122 -3.16 2.52 1.47
CA CYS A 122 -1.72 2.77 1.59
C CYS A 122 -1.41 4.10 2.31
N LEU A 123 -2.20 5.15 2.06
CA LEU A 123 -2.02 6.46 2.70
C LEU A 123 -2.38 6.45 4.18
N SER A 124 -3.51 5.83 4.56
CA SER A 124 -3.90 5.76 5.97
C SER A 124 -2.94 4.90 6.79
N PHE A 125 -2.38 3.85 6.19
CA PHE A 125 -1.34 3.05 6.81
C PHE A 125 -0.04 3.84 7.03
N ALA A 126 0.43 4.57 6.01
CA ALA A 126 1.59 5.45 6.16
C ALA A 126 1.34 6.53 7.22
N SER A 127 0.11 7.08 7.26
CA SER A 127 -0.31 8.04 8.30
C SER A 127 -0.20 7.45 9.71
N HIS A 128 -0.66 6.20 9.88
CA HIS A 128 -0.59 5.48 11.15
C HIS A 128 0.87 5.27 11.60
N VAL A 129 1.72 4.74 10.71
CA VAL A 129 3.15 4.51 11.01
C VAL A 129 3.89 5.81 11.37
N LEU A 130 3.54 6.91 10.70
CA LEU A 130 4.16 8.22 10.97
C LEU A 130 3.56 8.94 12.18
N GLY A 131 2.46 8.44 12.76
CA GLY A 131 1.77 9.08 13.87
C GLY A 131 1.13 10.42 13.51
N LYS A 132 0.88 10.67 12.21
CA LYS A 132 0.30 11.90 11.69
C LYS A 132 -0.67 11.61 10.56
N ARG A 133 -1.86 12.18 10.63
CA ARG A 133 -2.88 12.01 9.58
C ARG A 133 -2.55 12.86 8.35
N PHE A 134 -2.61 12.24 7.18
CA PHE A 134 -2.49 12.88 5.88
C PHE A 134 -3.76 12.65 5.07
N HIS A 135 -4.22 13.70 4.38
CA HIS A 135 -5.45 13.65 3.57
C HIS A 135 -5.17 13.38 2.08
N SER A 136 -3.91 13.50 1.66
CA SER A 136 -3.49 13.23 0.29
C SER A 136 -2.03 12.80 0.22
N LEU A 137 -1.66 12.14 -0.89
CA LEU A 137 -0.25 11.81 -1.15
C LEU A 137 0.61 13.07 -1.36
N GLN A 138 0.01 14.16 -1.85
CA GLN A 138 0.71 15.44 -2.00
C GLN A 138 1.06 16.05 -0.63
N GLU A 139 0.15 15.94 0.34
CA GLU A 139 0.41 16.41 1.71
C GLU A 139 1.52 15.57 2.36
N LEU A 140 1.45 14.25 2.22
CA LEU A 140 2.52 13.35 2.68
C LEU A 140 3.85 13.68 2.01
N GLU A 141 3.86 13.87 0.68
CA GLU A 141 5.04 14.23 -0.09
C GLU A 141 5.69 15.52 0.40
N LYS A 142 4.89 16.57 0.64
CA LYS A 142 5.36 17.85 1.19
C LYS A 142 5.96 17.67 2.58
N HIS A 143 5.32 16.88 3.44
CA HIS A 143 5.79 16.62 4.79
C HIS A 143 7.14 15.90 4.79
N LEU A 144 7.32 14.94 3.89
CA LEU A 144 8.53 14.15 3.78
C LEU A 144 9.66 14.82 2.98
N ALA A 145 9.39 15.95 2.30
CA ALA A 145 10.34 16.59 1.41
C ALA A 145 11.76 16.83 2.00
N PRO A 146 11.91 17.23 3.29
CA PRO A 146 13.22 17.38 3.92
C PRO A 146 14.03 16.09 4.06
N HIS A 147 13.37 14.93 3.99
CA HIS A 147 13.95 13.60 4.18
C HIS A 147 14.18 12.85 2.86
N GLN A 148 14.05 13.54 1.73
CA GLN A 148 14.21 12.92 0.41
C GLN A 148 15.67 12.50 0.18
N ILE A 149 15.84 11.21 -0.16
CA ILE A 149 17.15 10.65 -0.53
C ILE A 149 17.25 10.32 -2.02
N PHE A 150 16.10 10.09 -2.70
CA PHE A 150 16.09 9.77 -4.11
C PHE A 150 14.81 10.28 -4.81
N ARG A 151 14.96 10.69 -6.07
CA ARG A 151 13.86 10.97 -7.00
C ARG A 151 14.29 10.52 -8.39
N GLY A 152 13.52 9.62 -8.99
CA GLY A 152 13.88 9.11 -10.31
C GLY A 152 13.09 7.86 -10.69
N ASP A 153 13.68 7.03 -11.52
CA ASP A 153 13.14 5.73 -11.89
C ASP A 153 13.64 4.66 -10.93
N LEU A 154 12.72 3.86 -10.39
CA LEU A 154 13.04 2.76 -9.47
C LEU A 154 14.01 1.74 -10.08
N ARG A 155 13.96 1.55 -11.41
CA ARG A 155 14.89 0.67 -12.16
C ARG A 155 16.37 1.03 -12.02
N LYS A 156 16.66 2.25 -11.58
CA LYS A 156 18.06 2.68 -11.30
C LYS A 156 18.55 2.20 -9.93
N LEU A 157 17.67 1.80 -9.04
CA LEU A 157 17.99 1.37 -7.68
C LEU A 157 17.88 -0.13 -7.49
N VAL A 158 16.90 -0.74 -8.16
CA VAL A 158 16.57 -2.15 -8.00
C VAL A 158 16.57 -2.83 -9.37
N CYS A 159 17.30 -3.95 -9.46
CA CYS A 159 17.29 -4.78 -10.65
C CYS A 159 16.00 -5.61 -10.71
N ASP A 160 15.36 -5.63 -11.88
CA ASP A 160 14.28 -6.58 -12.14
C ASP A 160 14.90 -7.97 -12.36
N SER A 161 14.70 -8.87 -11.40
CA SER A 161 15.17 -10.26 -11.50
C SER A 161 14.38 -11.10 -12.51
N GLY A 162 13.29 -10.53 -13.07
CA GLY A 162 12.35 -11.27 -13.92
C GLY A 162 11.50 -12.30 -13.14
N ASN A 163 11.68 -12.39 -11.83
CA ASN A 163 10.93 -13.33 -11.00
C ASN A 163 9.46 -12.89 -10.88
N ARG A 164 8.55 -13.70 -11.43
CA ARG A 164 7.09 -13.48 -11.41
C ARG A 164 6.37 -14.53 -10.53
N CYS A 165 7.07 -15.13 -9.58
CA CYS A 165 6.48 -16.10 -8.65
C CYS A 165 5.50 -15.48 -7.66
N ASP A 166 5.51 -14.16 -7.49
CA ASP A 166 4.56 -13.47 -6.61
C ASP A 166 3.11 -13.76 -7.04
N PRO A 167 2.23 -14.11 -6.07
CA PRO A 167 0.80 -14.33 -6.33
C PRO A 167 0.09 -13.17 -7.04
N TYR A 168 0.64 -11.96 -6.98
CA TYR A 168 0.14 -10.80 -7.68
C TYR A 168 0.00 -11.00 -9.19
N PHE A 169 0.93 -11.74 -9.81
CA PHE A 169 0.95 -11.99 -11.26
C PHE A 169 0.05 -13.13 -11.72
N ARG A 170 -0.64 -13.81 -10.79
CA ARG A 170 -1.54 -14.91 -11.13
C ARG A 170 -2.87 -14.36 -11.64
N HIS A 171 -3.16 -14.57 -12.92
CA HIS A 171 -4.48 -14.27 -13.46
C HIS A 171 -5.56 -15.10 -12.78
N ARG A 172 -6.60 -14.43 -12.29
CA ARG A 172 -7.74 -15.08 -11.63
C ARG A 172 -8.86 -15.45 -12.61
N GLY A 173 -8.90 -14.82 -13.77
CA GLY A 173 -10.02 -14.92 -14.71
C GLY A 173 -11.28 -14.20 -14.20
N LEU A 174 -12.20 -13.91 -15.12
CA LEU A 174 -13.37 -13.06 -14.81
C LEU A 174 -14.28 -13.66 -13.72
N LEU A 175 -14.61 -14.96 -13.79
CA LEU A 175 -15.52 -15.58 -12.83
C LEU A 175 -14.96 -15.61 -11.42
N ARG A 176 -13.68 -16.02 -11.28
CA ARG A 176 -13.01 -16.12 -9.98
C ARG A 176 -12.72 -14.75 -9.39
N GLY A 177 -12.31 -13.78 -10.23
CA GLY A 177 -12.10 -12.39 -9.82
C GLY A 177 -13.40 -11.72 -9.35
N SER A 178 -14.52 -11.98 -10.03
CA SER A 178 -15.84 -11.51 -9.59
C SER A 178 -16.26 -12.13 -8.25
N TRP A 179 -16.02 -13.43 -8.06
CA TRP A 179 -16.29 -14.11 -6.79
C TRP A 179 -15.43 -13.56 -5.65
N ASP A 180 -14.11 -13.40 -5.87
CA ASP A 180 -13.20 -12.80 -4.89
C ASP A 180 -13.66 -11.38 -4.50
N THR A 181 -14.14 -10.60 -5.47
CA THR A 181 -14.71 -9.26 -5.26
C THR A 181 -15.96 -9.31 -4.39
N VAL A 182 -16.92 -10.19 -4.70
CA VAL A 182 -18.15 -10.36 -3.90
C VAL A 182 -17.81 -10.76 -2.46
N GLN A 183 -16.90 -11.71 -2.28
CA GLN A 183 -16.44 -12.12 -0.95
C GLN A 183 -15.77 -10.98 -0.18
N HIS A 184 -14.95 -10.18 -0.84
CA HIS A 184 -14.31 -9.03 -0.21
C HIS A 184 -15.34 -7.99 0.24
N PHE A 185 -16.30 -7.65 -0.63
CA PHE A 185 -17.37 -6.71 -0.29
C PHE A 185 -18.28 -7.26 0.82
N SER A 186 -18.62 -8.54 0.81
CA SER A 186 -19.42 -9.14 1.89
C SER A 186 -18.73 -9.02 3.26
N LYS A 187 -17.40 -9.21 3.31
CA LYS A 187 -16.60 -9.00 4.52
C LYS A 187 -16.58 -7.52 4.94
N LEU A 188 -16.46 -6.59 3.99
CA LEU A 188 -16.54 -5.15 4.27
C LEU A 188 -17.90 -4.76 4.85
N VAL A 189 -19.00 -5.24 4.26
CA VAL A 189 -20.37 -4.99 4.76
C VAL A 189 -20.56 -5.61 6.13
N ALA A 190 -20.17 -6.87 6.34
CA ALA A 190 -20.26 -7.54 7.63
C ALA A 190 -19.45 -6.80 8.71
N ARG A 191 -18.35 -6.16 8.34
CA ARG A 191 -17.56 -5.34 9.26
C ARG A 191 -18.26 -4.03 9.60
N LEU A 192 -18.84 -3.35 8.62
CA LEU A 192 -19.64 -2.15 8.83
C LEU A 192 -20.83 -2.42 9.77
N THR A 193 -21.52 -3.55 9.62
CA THR A 193 -22.65 -3.91 10.49
C THR A 193 -22.22 -4.27 11.91
N ARG A 194 -21.10 -4.98 12.10
CA ARG A 194 -20.55 -5.27 13.43
C ARG A 194 -20.08 -4.03 14.16
N MET A 195 -19.59 -3.02 13.45
CA MET A 195 -19.09 -1.78 14.05
C MET A 195 -20.21 -0.86 14.55
N HIS A 196 -21.43 -1.01 14.06
CA HIS A 196 -22.58 -0.38 14.69
C HIS A 196 -22.78 -0.88 16.15
N ASN A 197 -22.23 -2.06 16.46
CA ASN A 197 -22.34 -2.70 17.78
C ASN A 197 -21.04 -2.68 18.63
N CYS A 198 -19.87 -2.34 18.07
CA CYS A 198 -18.61 -2.31 18.80
C CYS A 198 -17.78 -1.07 18.45
N LYS A 199 -17.71 -0.11 19.37
CA LYS A 199 -16.73 0.98 19.32
C LYS A 199 -15.35 0.39 19.61
N HIS A 200 -14.39 0.69 18.72
CA HIS A 200 -12.93 0.45 18.82
C HIS A 200 -12.41 -0.96 18.54
N ILE A 201 -11.85 -1.14 17.37
CA ILE A 201 -10.66 -1.97 17.17
C ILE A 201 -9.58 -1.01 16.69
N ALA A 202 -8.70 -0.64 17.60
CA ALA A 202 -7.48 0.09 17.30
C ALA A 202 -6.47 -0.85 16.64
N LEU A 203 -5.55 -0.30 15.85
CA LEU A 203 -4.30 -0.95 15.44
C LEU A 203 -3.35 -0.89 16.67
N ASP A 204 -3.64 -1.69 17.72
CA ASP A 204 -2.71 -1.90 18.81
C ASP A 204 -1.64 -2.94 18.44
#